data_d97decdc88648c7e8ca2bb81e30a5976
#
_entry.id   d97decdc88648c7e8ca2bb81e30a5976
#
_cell.length_a   1.000
_cell.length_b   1.000
_cell.length_c   1.000
_cell.angle_alpha   90.00
_cell.angle_beta   90.00
_cell.angle_gamma   90.00
#
_symmetry.space_group_name_H-M   'P 1'
#
loop_
_entity.id
_entity.type
_entity.pdbx_description
1 polymer ?
#
loop_
_entity_poly.entity_id
_entity_poly.type
_entity_poly.pdbx_seq_one_letter_code
_entity_poly.pdbx_strand_id
1 'polypeptide(L)'
;MKYINYIFASFILFFVPIYGLLISVGAAIVLDTVTGVYKSIRLEGWRSIRSRKLSNVISKMALYEVCIILLFVIDKYVLNEFVKHAFGFEFMFTKICAILLIFTELVSIKENIEETFKIDIWKLLKGTFNRAKEIK
;
A
#
# COMPACT_ATOMS: atom_id res chain seq x y z
N MET A 1 8.81 -31.49 -18.00
CA MET A 1 7.62 -30.68 -17.58
C MET A 1 7.26 -30.81 -16.09
N LYS A 2 7.22 -32.02 -15.49
CA LYS A 2 6.84 -32.16 -14.06
C LYS A 2 7.73 -31.35 -13.09
N TYR A 3 9.05 -31.36 -13.25
CA TYR A 3 9.99 -30.64 -12.38
C TYR A 3 9.83 -29.12 -12.42
N ILE A 4 9.50 -28.54 -13.57
CA ILE A 4 9.26 -27.11 -13.73
C ILE A 4 8.02 -26.68 -12.91
N ASN A 5 6.98 -27.51 -12.93
CA ASN A 5 5.76 -27.24 -12.15
C ASN A 5 6.03 -27.29 -10.63
N TYR A 6 6.88 -28.19 -10.16
CA TYR A 6 7.27 -28.26 -8.74
C TYR A 6 8.08 -27.04 -8.31
N ILE A 7 9.05 -26.61 -9.13
CA ILE A 7 9.85 -25.42 -8.84
C ILE A 7 8.95 -24.17 -8.77
N PHE A 8 8.05 -24.04 -9.75
CA PHE A 8 7.12 -22.90 -9.79
C PHE A 8 6.14 -22.91 -8.60
N ALA A 9 5.59 -24.08 -8.27
CA ALA A 9 4.72 -24.23 -7.09
C ALA A 9 5.45 -23.89 -5.79
N SER A 10 6.69 -24.36 -5.61
CA SER A 10 7.51 -24.06 -4.44
C SER A 10 7.82 -22.57 -4.32
N PHE A 11 8.07 -21.90 -5.44
CA PHE A 11 8.29 -20.45 -5.50
C PHE A 11 7.03 -19.67 -5.06
N ILE A 12 5.86 -20.05 -5.57
CA ILE A 12 4.60 -19.42 -5.16
C ILE A 12 4.33 -19.66 -3.68
N LEU A 13 4.47 -20.89 -3.19
CA LEU A 13 4.26 -21.25 -1.80
C LEU A 13 5.17 -20.49 -0.83
N PHE A 14 6.38 -20.12 -1.29
CA PHE A 14 7.29 -19.31 -0.50
C PHE A 14 6.71 -17.95 -0.11
N PHE A 15 5.93 -17.32 -1.01
CA PHE A 15 5.35 -16.00 -0.79
C PHE A 15 3.95 -16.00 -0.17
N VAL A 16 3.33 -17.18 0.02
CA VAL A 16 1.99 -17.27 0.62
C VAL A 16 1.85 -16.48 1.91
N PRO A 17 2.84 -16.47 2.86
CA PRO A 17 2.70 -15.74 4.12
C PRO A 17 2.54 -14.22 3.97
N ILE A 18 3.06 -13.63 2.88
CA ILE A 18 3.02 -12.18 2.62
C ILE A 18 2.11 -11.79 1.45
N TYR A 19 1.43 -12.75 0.84
CA TYR A 19 0.55 -12.50 -0.31
C TYR A 19 -0.47 -11.40 -0.04
N GLY A 20 -1.12 -11.42 1.12
CA GLY A 20 -2.08 -10.39 1.51
C GLY A 20 -1.45 -9.00 1.65
N LEU A 21 -0.21 -8.91 2.12
CA LEU A 21 0.52 -7.64 2.22
C LEU A 21 0.85 -7.07 0.84
N LEU A 22 1.35 -7.90 -0.07
CA LEU A 22 1.67 -7.51 -1.44
C LEU A 22 0.42 -6.98 -2.16
N ILE A 23 -0.70 -7.69 -2.09
CA ILE A 23 -1.96 -7.23 -2.68
C ILE A 23 -2.43 -5.92 -2.05
N SER A 24 -2.36 -5.79 -0.73
CA SER A 24 -2.84 -4.58 -0.03
C SER A 24 -2.04 -3.35 -0.43
N VAL A 25 -0.71 -3.47 -0.51
CA VAL A 25 0.17 -2.38 -0.96
C VAL A 25 -0.07 -2.05 -2.42
N GLY A 26 -0.15 -3.06 -3.29
CA GLY A 26 -0.48 -2.87 -4.71
C GLY A 26 -1.82 -2.18 -4.91
N ALA A 27 -2.86 -2.59 -4.17
CA ALA A 27 -4.17 -1.95 -4.22
C ALA A 27 -4.13 -0.48 -3.77
N ALA A 28 -3.38 -0.15 -2.72
CA ALA A 28 -3.21 1.22 -2.25
C ALA A 28 -2.56 2.10 -3.33
N ILE A 29 -1.50 1.61 -4.00
CA ILE A 29 -0.84 2.33 -5.10
C ILE A 29 -1.80 2.55 -6.28
N VAL A 30 -2.60 1.54 -6.63
CA VAL A 30 -3.60 1.67 -7.71
C VAL A 30 -4.63 2.74 -7.35
N LEU A 31 -5.15 2.74 -6.13
CA LEU A 31 -6.12 3.74 -5.65
C LEU A 31 -5.53 5.15 -5.64
N ASP A 32 -4.30 5.33 -5.15
CA ASP A 32 -3.57 6.61 -5.23
C ASP A 32 -3.47 7.09 -6.68
N THR A 33 -3.08 6.19 -7.58
CA THR A 33 -2.97 6.49 -9.00
C THR A 33 -4.29 6.93 -9.61
N VAL A 34 -5.37 6.21 -9.33
CA VAL A 34 -6.72 6.52 -9.83
C VAL A 34 -7.17 7.90 -9.32
N THR A 35 -7.00 8.17 -8.02
CA THR A 35 -7.36 9.48 -7.44
C THR A 35 -6.51 10.61 -7.99
N GLY A 36 -5.21 10.39 -8.18
CA GLY A 36 -4.29 11.37 -8.79
C GLY A 36 -4.58 11.64 -10.26
N VAL A 37 -4.94 10.62 -11.03
CA VAL A 37 -5.39 10.78 -12.43
C VAL A 37 -6.72 11.55 -12.49
N TYR A 38 -7.68 11.19 -11.66
CA TYR A 38 -8.96 11.88 -11.56
C TYR A 38 -8.79 13.38 -11.23
N LYS A 39 -7.95 13.70 -10.23
CA LYS A 39 -7.56 15.06 -9.87
C LYS A 39 -7.01 15.81 -11.08
N SER A 40 -6.04 15.22 -11.79
CA SER A 40 -5.42 15.86 -12.96
C SER A 40 -6.41 16.13 -14.08
N ILE A 41 -7.31 15.18 -14.36
CA ILE A 41 -8.35 15.37 -15.39
C ILE A 41 -9.28 16.52 -15.00
N ARG A 42 -9.69 16.57 -13.74
CA ARG A 42 -10.67 17.56 -13.26
C ARG A 42 -10.10 18.98 -13.17
N LEU A 43 -8.83 19.13 -12.79
CA LEU A 43 -8.19 20.43 -12.59
C LEU A 43 -7.47 20.95 -13.82
N GLU A 44 -6.84 20.06 -14.62
CA GLU A 44 -5.97 20.43 -15.73
C GLU A 44 -6.51 19.95 -17.10
N GLY A 45 -7.53 19.08 -17.11
CA GLY A 45 -8.11 18.49 -18.31
C GLY A 45 -7.41 17.21 -18.78
N TRP A 46 -8.01 16.52 -19.75
CA TRP A 46 -7.56 15.21 -20.26
C TRP A 46 -6.14 15.18 -20.82
N ARG A 47 -5.65 16.32 -21.34
CA ARG A 47 -4.29 16.43 -21.90
C ARG A 47 -3.16 16.43 -20.85
N SER A 48 -3.49 16.53 -19.56
CA SER A 48 -2.51 16.49 -18.46
C SER A 48 -1.99 15.07 -18.16
N ILE A 49 -2.67 14.04 -18.68
CA ILE A 49 -2.24 12.65 -18.49
C ILE A 49 -1.05 12.38 -19.42
N ARG A 50 0.14 12.30 -18.81
CA ARG A 50 1.37 11.95 -19.53
C ARG A 50 1.76 10.52 -19.22
N SER A 51 2.34 9.81 -20.19
CA SER A 51 2.90 8.46 -20.03
C SER A 51 3.91 8.35 -18.87
N ARG A 52 4.60 9.46 -18.56
CA ARG A 52 5.51 9.53 -17.40
C ARG A 52 4.82 9.25 -16.07
N LYS A 53 3.55 9.63 -15.89
CA LYS A 53 2.78 9.31 -14.66
C LYS A 53 2.60 7.80 -14.52
N LEU A 54 2.27 7.10 -15.61
CA LEU A 54 2.14 5.64 -15.62
C LEU A 54 3.47 4.92 -15.36
N SER A 55 4.57 5.41 -15.94
CA SER A 55 5.91 4.87 -15.67
C SER A 55 6.29 5.00 -14.20
N ASN A 56 5.99 6.11 -13.56
CA ASN A 56 6.26 6.31 -12.13
C ASN A 56 5.47 5.33 -11.25
N VAL A 57 4.24 4.99 -11.62
CA VAL A 57 3.41 4.00 -10.89
C VAL A 57 4.06 2.62 -10.94
N ILE A 58 4.50 2.18 -12.12
CA ILE A 58 5.17 0.89 -12.28
C ILE A 58 6.46 0.84 -11.46
N SER A 59 7.28 1.90 -11.51
CA SER A 59 8.51 1.99 -10.73
C SER A 59 8.25 1.99 -9.22
N LYS A 60 7.24 2.73 -8.76
CA LYS A 60 6.82 2.79 -7.36
C LYS A 60 6.35 1.41 -6.88
N MET A 61 5.51 0.75 -7.68
CA MET A 61 5.00 -0.59 -7.38
C MET A 61 6.15 -1.59 -7.27
N ALA A 62 7.06 -1.62 -8.25
CA ALA A 62 8.22 -2.50 -8.21
C ALA A 62 9.12 -2.26 -6.99
N LEU A 63 9.39 -1.00 -6.64
CA LEU A 63 10.22 -0.66 -5.47
C LEU A 63 9.57 -1.08 -4.16
N TYR A 64 8.27 -0.86 -3.99
CA TYR A 64 7.56 -1.23 -2.77
C TYR A 64 7.49 -2.75 -2.60
N GLU A 65 7.16 -3.49 -3.66
CA GLU A 65 7.11 -4.95 -3.65
C GLU A 65 8.50 -5.54 -3.34
N VAL A 66 9.56 -5.03 -3.97
CA VAL A 66 10.94 -5.45 -3.68
C VAL A 66 11.30 -5.19 -2.22
N CYS A 67 10.92 -4.05 -1.66
CA CYS A 67 11.19 -3.72 -0.26
C CYS A 67 10.50 -4.72 0.69
N ILE A 68 9.23 -5.04 0.45
CA ILE A 68 8.46 -6.00 1.25
C ILE A 68 9.07 -7.40 1.15
N ILE A 69 9.43 -7.85 -0.05
CA ILE A 69 10.05 -9.16 -0.29
C ILE A 69 11.39 -9.25 0.43
N LEU A 70 12.22 -8.20 0.35
CA LEU A 70 13.53 -8.18 1.00
C LEU A 70 13.38 -8.27 2.53
N LEU A 71 12.48 -7.49 3.11
CA LEU A 71 12.21 -7.55 4.54
C LEU A 71 11.60 -8.89 4.96
N PHE A 72 10.76 -9.49 4.13
CA PHE A 72 10.24 -10.82 4.39
C PHE A 72 11.34 -11.89 4.45
N VAL A 73 12.33 -11.82 3.55
CA VAL A 73 13.48 -12.73 3.58
C VAL A 73 14.29 -12.53 4.86
N ILE A 74 14.55 -11.27 5.24
CA ILE A 74 15.28 -10.95 6.48
C ILE A 74 14.48 -11.42 7.71
N ASP A 75 13.19 -11.08 7.78
CA ASP A 75 12.33 -11.54 8.87
C ASP A 75 12.35 -13.06 8.98
N LYS A 76 12.17 -13.77 7.85
CA LYS A 76 12.04 -15.21 7.84
C LYS A 76 13.31 -15.97 8.28
N TYR A 77 14.47 -15.50 7.83
CA TYR A 77 15.72 -16.24 8.01
C TYR A 77 16.63 -15.68 9.10
N VAL A 78 16.46 -14.43 9.49
CA VAL A 78 17.35 -13.76 10.45
C VAL A 78 16.62 -13.40 11.74
N LEU A 79 15.42 -12.86 11.66
CA LEU A 79 14.76 -12.24 12.81
C LEU A 79 13.62 -13.06 13.41
N ASN A 80 13.07 -14.02 12.66
CA ASN A 80 11.82 -14.69 13.02
C ASN A 80 11.86 -15.36 14.40
N GLU A 81 12.93 -16.07 14.72
CA GLU A 81 13.04 -16.74 16.02
C GLU A 81 13.08 -15.74 17.18
N PHE A 82 13.88 -14.69 17.04
CA PHE A 82 14.00 -13.65 18.04
C PHE A 82 12.71 -12.87 18.24
N VAL A 83 12.11 -12.40 17.15
CA VAL A 83 10.89 -11.58 17.17
C VAL A 83 9.68 -12.40 17.66
N LYS A 84 9.55 -13.63 17.21
CA LYS A 84 8.49 -14.53 17.65
C LYS A 84 8.60 -14.84 19.16
N HIS A 85 9.80 -15.07 19.66
CA HIS A 85 10.04 -15.33 21.08
C HIS A 85 9.79 -14.07 21.95
N ALA A 86 10.20 -12.89 21.47
CA ALA A 86 10.09 -11.64 22.24
C ALA A 86 8.69 -11.02 22.19
N PHE A 87 8.00 -11.08 21.05
CA PHE A 87 6.77 -10.33 20.79
C PHE A 87 5.57 -11.21 20.39
N GLY A 88 5.77 -12.48 20.11
CA GLY A 88 4.70 -13.39 19.67
C GLY A 88 4.19 -13.18 18.24
N PHE A 89 4.83 -12.32 17.45
CA PHE A 89 4.44 -12.00 16.08
C PHE A 89 5.41 -12.58 15.05
N GLU A 90 4.88 -13.10 13.95
CA GLU A 90 5.69 -13.49 12.79
C GLU A 90 5.75 -12.36 11.76
N PHE A 91 6.88 -12.20 11.09
CA PHE A 91 7.12 -11.21 10.03
C PHE A 91 6.78 -9.77 10.46
N MET A 92 7.20 -9.38 11.66
CA MET A 92 6.85 -8.10 12.27
C MET A 92 7.36 -6.93 11.45
N PHE A 93 8.63 -6.93 11.04
CA PHE A 93 9.21 -5.83 10.27
C PHE A 93 8.60 -5.71 8.88
N THR A 94 8.32 -6.84 8.23
CA THR A 94 7.62 -6.88 6.94
C THR A 94 6.24 -6.25 7.05
N LYS A 95 5.48 -6.59 8.10
CA LYS A 95 4.15 -6.02 8.35
C LYS A 95 4.20 -4.53 8.64
N ILE A 96 5.14 -4.10 9.49
CA ILE A 96 5.34 -2.67 9.79
C ILE A 96 5.66 -1.89 8.51
N CYS A 97 6.58 -2.39 7.69
CA CYS A 97 6.92 -1.75 6.42
C CYS A 97 5.69 -1.64 5.50
N ALA A 98 4.94 -2.73 5.32
CA ALA A 98 3.74 -2.71 4.49
C ALA A 98 2.70 -1.69 4.99
N ILE A 99 2.49 -1.61 6.32
CA ILE A 99 1.58 -0.62 6.93
C ILE A 99 2.06 0.81 6.65
N LEU A 100 3.36 1.09 6.79
CA LEU A 100 3.92 2.42 6.52
C LEU A 100 3.77 2.81 5.05
N LEU A 101 4.01 1.87 4.12
CA LEU A 101 3.82 2.08 2.70
C LEU A 101 2.35 2.37 2.36
N ILE A 102 1.42 1.56 2.89
CA ILE A 102 -0.02 1.79 2.72
C ILE A 102 -0.42 3.15 3.29
N PHE A 103 0.08 3.52 4.48
CA PHE A 103 -0.21 4.80 5.09
C PHE A 103 0.24 5.98 4.22
N THR A 104 1.42 5.88 3.60
CA THR A 104 1.90 6.88 2.64
C THR A 104 0.94 7.06 1.47
N GLU A 105 0.42 5.95 0.91
CA GLU A 105 -0.56 6.01 -0.17
C GLU A 105 -1.90 6.60 0.29
N LEU A 106 -2.36 6.27 1.50
CA LEU A 106 -3.58 6.83 2.06
C LEU A 106 -3.50 8.34 2.25
N VAL A 107 -2.33 8.86 2.66
CA VAL A 107 -2.10 10.31 2.75
C VAL A 107 -2.18 10.95 1.37
N SER A 108 -1.55 10.35 0.37
CA SER A 108 -1.60 10.83 -1.03
C SER A 108 -3.04 10.82 -1.59
N ILE A 109 -3.79 9.74 -1.36
CA ILE A 109 -5.20 9.64 -1.74
C ILE A 109 -6.03 10.77 -1.09
N LYS A 110 -5.84 10.99 0.22
CA LYS A 110 -6.49 12.06 0.96
C LYS A 110 -6.21 13.42 0.32
N GLU A 111 -4.94 13.74 0.06
CA GLU A 111 -4.54 15.00 -0.57
C GLU A 111 -5.15 15.16 -1.97
N ASN A 112 -5.14 14.11 -2.77
CA ASN A 112 -5.77 14.12 -4.10
C ASN A 112 -7.27 14.43 -4.03
N ILE A 113 -7.98 13.88 -3.03
CA ILE A 113 -9.40 14.12 -2.81
C ILE A 113 -9.64 15.55 -2.32
N GLU A 114 -8.89 16.02 -1.32
CA GLU A 114 -9.02 17.37 -0.76
C GLU A 114 -8.83 18.45 -1.83
N GLU A 115 -7.80 18.33 -2.65
CA GLU A 115 -7.55 19.28 -3.73
C GLU A 115 -8.60 19.21 -4.84
N THR A 116 -9.08 18.00 -5.17
CA THR A 116 -10.08 17.79 -6.21
C THR A 116 -11.42 18.43 -5.88
N PHE A 117 -11.85 18.28 -4.63
CA PHE A 117 -13.17 18.73 -4.16
C PHE A 117 -13.12 20.02 -3.34
N LYS A 118 -11.92 20.57 -3.11
CA LYS A 118 -11.68 21.76 -2.27
C LYS A 118 -12.30 21.62 -0.88
N ILE A 119 -12.16 20.43 -0.28
CA ILE A 119 -12.68 20.10 1.05
C ILE A 119 -11.51 19.79 1.99
N ASP A 120 -11.75 19.95 3.28
CA ASP A 120 -10.83 19.53 4.34
C ASP A 120 -11.47 18.33 5.07
N ILE A 121 -10.92 17.14 4.80
CA ILE A 121 -11.44 15.87 5.34
C ILE A 121 -11.35 15.88 6.87
N TRP A 122 -10.29 16.48 7.46
CA TRP A 122 -10.15 16.57 8.91
C TRP A 122 -11.24 17.43 9.56
N LYS A 123 -11.63 18.54 8.94
CA LYS A 123 -12.75 19.36 9.42
C LYS A 123 -14.07 18.61 9.34
N LEU A 124 -14.29 17.87 8.26
CA LEU A 124 -15.50 17.06 8.09
C LEU A 124 -15.58 15.97 9.17
N LEU A 125 -14.48 15.24 9.42
CA LEU A 125 -14.43 14.20 10.43
C LEU A 125 -14.69 14.79 11.84
N LYS A 126 -14.01 15.89 12.22
CA LYS A 126 -14.24 16.57 13.51
C LYS A 126 -15.69 17.03 13.66
N GLY A 127 -16.28 17.59 12.60
CA GLY A 127 -17.68 18.03 12.62
C GLY A 127 -18.65 16.87 12.85
N THR A 128 -18.39 15.71 12.22
CA THR A 128 -19.21 14.51 12.41
C THR A 128 -19.07 13.94 13.82
N PHE A 129 -17.84 13.88 14.36
CA PHE A 129 -17.60 13.44 15.73
C PHE A 129 -18.25 14.34 16.79
N ASN A 130 -18.22 15.66 16.58
CA ASN A 130 -18.87 16.60 17.51
C ASN A 130 -20.39 16.43 17.51
N ARG A 131 -21.02 16.30 16.32
CA ARG A 131 -22.45 16.02 16.22
C ARG A 131 -22.86 14.70 16.88
N ALA A 132 -22.02 13.65 16.73
CA ALA A 132 -22.28 12.36 17.35
C ALA A 132 -22.21 12.42 18.89
N LYS A 133 -21.42 13.36 19.47
CA LYS A 133 -21.36 13.60 20.91
C LYS A 133 -22.57 14.39 21.45
N GLU A 134 -23.17 15.22 20.61
CA GLU A 134 -24.36 16.04 21.01
C GLU A 134 -25.66 15.21 21.01
N ILE A 135 -25.65 14.02 20.37
CA ILE A 135 -26.83 13.13 20.32
C ILE A 135 -26.88 12.16 21.53
N LYS A 136 -25.86 12.15 22.40
CA LYS A 136 -25.84 11.39 23.66
C LYS A 136 -26.18 12.30 24.86
#